data_416788075f30425e384630dfd7b268a5
#
_entry.id   416788075f30425e384630dfd7b268a5
#
_cell.length_a   1.000
_cell.length_b   1.000
_cell.length_c   1.000
_cell.angle_alpha   90.00
_cell.angle_beta   90.00
_cell.angle_gamma   90.00
#
_symmetry.space_group_name_H-M   'P 1'
#
loop_
_entity.id
_entity.type
_entity.pdbx_description
1 polymer ?
#
loop_
_entity_poly.entity_id
_entity_poly.type
_entity_poly.pdbx_seq_one_letter_code
_entity_poly.pdbx_strand_id
1 'polypeptide(L)'
;LAVFDEFLTFIFNNPAEKEVFLDWLSWCLQNEDDKPSWAIFLFSKNHGTGKSTLAEIIKKLFGEENTSEQQGIKPIISRFNKPVLGKKLIYAEEVKVAPNSDDGNKLKTLISERQTMAESKGKDIEAVDHRCCFILTTNHKPIWLEPGDRRFYIIHVDHEGYSAGGKEYDTFVDLVKRVKDTYGSQEELSSLYTALLKRQQSQAFNPYSLNVNALATEVMRDINNLSPDIVEEMLAEFLEEHKLFFIPVQYTHKIIEYFAHRNPNASKYSFDSLGWKKDKFAWGGKGPKWAFYHPSCSPKRGIIKTEWGEQSIDQHIAMYLAPALELIGFGITYEYKQRAAPKSDQDDVPF
;
A
#
# COMPACT_ATOMS: atom_id res chain seq x y z
N LEU A 1 -14.03 27.73 1.37
CA LEU A 1 -13.22 27.43 0.19
C LEU A 1 -11.73 27.66 0.44
N ALA A 2 -11.34 28.82 1.01
CA ALA A 2 -9.93 29.13 1.24
C ALA A 2 -9.22 28.10 2.15
N VAL A 3 -9.88 27.61 3.21
CA VAL A 3 -9.33 26.62 4.12
C VAL A 3 -9.12 25.26 3.43
N PHE A 4 -10.03 24.86 2.53
CA PHE A 4 -9.85 23.63 1.76
C PHE A 4 -8.72 23.74 0.75
N ASP A 5 -8.61 24.88 0.06
CA ASP A 5 -7.53 25.14 -0.88
C ASP A 5 -6.17 25.21 -0.19
N GLU A 6 -6.08 25.87 0.98
CA GLU A 6 -4.90 25.88 1.84
C GLU A 6 -4.49 24.45 2.26
N PHE A 7 -5.45 23.64 2.69
CA PHE A 7 -5.22 22.27 3.09
C PHE A 7 -4.72 21.41 1.91
N LEU A 8 -5.37 21.51 0.74
CA LEU A 8 -4.91 20.79 -0.45
C LEU A 8 -3.54 21.25 -0.92
N THR A 9 -3.25 22.55 -0.83
CA THR A 9 -1.92 23.08 -1.17
C THR A 9 -0.84 22.57 -0.23
N PHE A 10 -1.22 22.30 1.02
CA PHE A 10 -0.29 21.76 1.99
C PHE A 10 0.01 20.27 1.75
N ILE A 11 -1.01 19.46 1.46
CA ILE A 11 -0.84 18.00 1.28
C ILE A 11 -0.41 17.61 -0.13
N PHE A 12 -0.60 18.46 -1.13
CA PHE A 12 -0.15 18.20 -2.50
C PHE A 12 1.01 19.13 -2.84
N ASN A 13 2.21 18.58 -2.91
CA ASN A 13 3.43 19.33 -3.17
C ASN A 13 3.46 19.99 -4.55
N ASN A 14 2.69 19.45 -5.51
CA ASN A 14 2.63 19.94 -6.87
C ASN A 14 1.25 20.56 -7.17
N PRO A 15 1.16 21.86 -7.51
CA PRO A 15 -0.09 22.50 -7.87
C PRO A 15 -0.85 21.79 -9.02
N ALA A 16 -0.13 21.20 -9.98
CA ALA A 16 -0.76 20.45 -11.07
C ALA A 16 -1.47 19.18 -10.56
N GLU A 17 -0.92 18.50 -9.56
CA GLU A 17 -1.55 17.34 -8.93
C GLU A 17 -2.82 17.72 -8.17
N LYS A 18 -2.80 18.87 -7.47
CA LYS A 18 -3.98 19.47 -6.84
C LYS A 18 -5.08 19.75 -7.87
N GLU A 19 -4.74 20.34 -9.01
CA GLU A 19 -5.72 20.63 -10.07
C GLU A 19 -6.35 19.36 -10.65
N VAL A 20 -5.55 18.33 -10.95
CA VAL A 20 -6.08 17.05 -11.45
C VAL A 20 -6.98 16.37 -10.41
N PHE A 21 -6.61 16.44 -9.14
CA PHE A 21 -7.43 15.93 -8.05
C PHE A 21 -8.77 16.67 -7.94
N LEU A 22 -8.76 17.99 -8.00
CA LEU A 22 -9.97 18.82 -7.95
C LEU A 22 -10.86 18.60 -9.18
N ASP A 23 -10.27 18.43 -10.36
CA ASP A 23 -11.01 18.10 -11.58
C ASP A 23 -11.71 16.74 -11.45
N TRP A 24 -10.99 15.73 -10.96
CA TRP A 24 -11.54 14.40 -10.72
C TRP A 24 -12.68 14.43 -9.68
N LEU A 25 -12.47 15.11 -8.56
CA LEU A 25 -13.44 15.20 -7.47
C LEU A 25 -14.71 15.94 -7.94
N SER A 26 -14.56 17.08 -8.58
CA SER A 26 -15.69 17.85 -9.08
C SER A 26 -16.47 17.10 -10.15
N TRP A 27 -15.76 16.42 -11.07
CA TRP A 27 -16.41 15.62 -12.10
C TRP A 27 -17.24 14.48 -11.49
N CYS A 28 -16.71 13.78 -10.49
CA CYS A 28 -17.43 12.70 -9.80
C CYS A 28 -18.69 13.17 -9.09
N LEU A 29 -18.68 14.39 -8.54
CA LEU A 29 -19.87 15.00 -7.90
C LEU A 29 -20.89 15.52 -8.93
N GLN A 30 -20.44 16.00 -10.08
CA GLN A 30 -21.31 16.50 -11.16
C GLN A 30 -21.97 15.39 -11.96
N ASN A 31 -21.42 14.18 -11.97
CA ASN A 31 -21.87 13.06 -12.81
C ASN A 31 -22.21 11.84 -11.95
N GLU A 32 -23.35 11.89 -11.28
CA GLU A 32 -23.80 10.85 -10.36
C GLU A 32 -24.03 9.49 -11.07
N ASP A 33 -24.56 9.53 -12.29
CA ASP A 33 -24.88 8.34 -13.10
C ASP A 33 -23.68 7.78 -13.87
N ASP A 34 -22.49 8.34 -13.66
CA ASP A 34 -21.28 7.94 -14.38
C ASP A 34 -20.09 7.75 -13.43
N LYS A 35 -18.99 7.21 -13.92
CA LYS A 35 -17.76 6.99 -13.17
C LYS A 35 -16.54 7.24 -14.04
N PRO A 36 -15.43 7.74 -13.48
CA PRO A 36 -14.18 7.75 -14.20
C PRO A 36 -13.63 6.32 -14.38
N SER A 37 -12.87 6.09 -15.44
CA SER A 37 -12.17 4.83 -15.69
C SER A 37 -10.83 4.74 -14.99
N TRP A 38 -10.54 5.66 -14.07
CA TRP A 38 -9.33 5.71 -13.27
C TRP A 38 -9.61 6.25 -11.87
N ALA A 39 -8.74 5.88 -10.95
CA ALA A 39 -8.85 6.14 -9.52
C ALA A 39 -7.78 7.12 -9.04
N ILE A 40 -8.05 7.84 -7.96
CA ILE A 40 -7.04 8.57 -7.18
C ILE A 40 -6.36 7.58 -6.24
N PHE A 41 -5.02 7.57 -6.21
CA PHE A 41 -4.24 6.75 -5.31
C PHE A 41 -3.25 7.62 -4.53
N LEU A 42 -3.52 7.81 -3.24
CA LEU A 42 -2.70 8.64 -2.35
C LEU A 42 -1.66 7.76 -1.65
N PHE A 43 -0.41 8.05 -1.89
CA PHE A 43 0.72 7.37 -1.28
C PHE A 43 1.45 8.29 -0.31
N SER A 44 1.88 7.77 0.84
CA SER A 44 2.78 8.47 1.76
C SER A 44 3.50 7.45 2.64
N LYS A 45 4.82 7.54 2.74
CA LYS A 45 5.60 6.74 3.70
C LYS A 45 5.27 7.11 5.15
N ASN A 46 4.98 8.38 5.39
CA ASN A 46 4.73 8.91 6.72
C ASN A 46 3.25 8.80 7.12
N HIS A 47 3.02 8.57 8.40
CA HIS A 47 1.70 8.66 8.99
C HIS A 47 1.34 10.12 9.32
N GLY A 48 0.04 10.41 9.44
CA GLY A 48 -0.42 11.75 9.84
C GLY A 48 -0.31 12.82 8.75
N THR A 49 -0.16 12.45 7.49
CA THR A 49 -0.02 13.37 6.34
C THR A 49 -1.33 13.98 5.84
N GLY A 50 -2.44 13.81 6.55
CA GLY A 50 -3.73 14.41 6.19
C GLY A 50 -4.62 13.55 5.30
N LYS A 51 -4.19 12.37 4.84
CA LYS A 51 -5.00 11.47 3.99
C LYS A 51 -6.38 11.17 4.60
N SER A 52 -6.42 10.78 5.87
CA SER A 52 -7.69 10.47 6.55
C SER A 52 -8.57 11.72 6.77
N THR A 53 -7.97 12.90 7.01
CA THR A 53 -8.73 14.17 7.09
C THR A 53 -9.34 14.53 5.75
N LEU A 54 -8.58 14.37 4.65
CA LEU A 54 -9.09 14.56 3.29
C LEU A 54 -10.25 13.60 3.00
N ALA A 55 -10.08 12.33 3.33
CA ALA A 55 -11.12 11.32 3.16
C ALA A 55 -12.41 11.66 3.94
N GLU A 56 -12.29 12.14 5.18
CA GLU A 56 -13.44 12.56 6.00
C GLU A 56 -14.27 13.66 5.30
N ILE A 57 -13.60 14.66 4.72
CA ILE A 57 -14.30 15.74 3.99
C ILE A 57 -14.97 15.18 2.74
N ILE A 58 -14.24 14.35 1.95
CA ILE A 58 -14.77 13.79 0.71
C ILE A 58 -15.97 12.89 1.00
N LYS A 59 -15.92 12.05 2.03
CA LYS A 59 -17.07 11.23 2.45
C LYS A 59 -18.30 12.07 2.75
N LYS A 60 -18.11 13.19 3.45
CA LYS A 60 -19.22 14.13 3.72
C LYS A 60 -19.79 14.77 2.44
N LEU A 61 -18.93 15.07 1.44
CA LEU A 61 -19.37 15.63 0.16
C LEU A 61 -20.21 14.64 -0.65
N PHE A 62 -19.88 13.36 -0.65
CA PHE A 62 -20.66 12.31 -1.32
C PHE A 62 -21.88 11.85 -0.51
N GLY A 63 -21.88 12.10 0.79
CA GLY A 63 -22.84 11.55 1.76
C GLY A 63 -22.36 10.19 2.30
N GLU A 64 -22.55 9.98 3.59
CA GLU A 64 -22.10 8.73 4.26
C GLU A 64 -22.83 7.50 3.69
N GLU A 65 -24.11 7.63 3.37
CA GLU A 65 -24.91 6.57 2.76
C GLU A 65 -24.45 6.21 1.34
N ASN A 66 -23.79 7.11 0.63
CA ASN A 66 -23.24 6.91 -0.72
C ASN A 66 -21.77 6.51 -0.71
N THR A 67 -21.18 6.35 0.45
CA THR A 67 -19.76 6.01 0.61
C THR A 67 -19.59 4.62 1.23
N SER A 68 -18.59 3.89 0.74
CA SER A 68 -18.11 2.65 1.34
C SER A 68 -16.64 2.83 1.74
N GLU A 69 -16.38 2.73 3.03
CA GLU A 69 -15.02 2.74 3.58
C GLU A 69 -14.55 1.31 3.82
N GLN A 70 -13.37 0.98 3.32
CA GLN A 70 -12.84 -0.38 3.35
C GLN A 70 -11.38 -0.40 3.81
N GLN A 71 -11.01 -1.41 4.58
CA GLN A 71 -9.62 -1.70 4.92
C GLN A 71 -9.04 -2.66 3.88
N GLY A 72 -8.09 -2.18 3.09
CA GLY A 72 -7.53 -2.90 1.95
C GLY A 72 -8.53 -3.13 0.83
N ILE A 73 -8.15 -3.99 -0.13
CA ILE A 73 -8.96 -4.26 -1.34
C ILE A 73 -9.84 -5.50 -1.21
N LYS A 74 -9.57 -6.39 -0.28
CA LYS A 74 -10.27 -7.69 -0.16
C LYS A 74 -11.80 -7.57 -0.14
N PRO A 75 -12.43 -6.67 0.64
CA PRO A 75 -13.88 -6.52 0.63
C PRO A 75 -14.42 -6.03 -0.72
N ILE A 76 -13.62 -5.22 -1.45
CA ILE A 76 -14.01 -4.64 -2.75
C ILE A 76 -14.04 -5.71 -3.85
N ILE A 77 -13.05 -6.60 -3.85
CA ILE A 77 -12.86 -7.65 -4.87
C ILE A 77 -13.42 -9.01 -4.45
N SER A 78 -14.03 -9.11 -3.27
CA SER A 78 -14.61 -10.34 -2.75
C SER A 78 -15.84 -10.77 -3.55
N ARG A 79 -16.22 -12.02 -3.38
CA ARG A 79 -17.41 -12.60 -4.02
C ARG A 79 -18.70 -11.84 -3.65
N PHE A 80 -18.82 -11.38 -2.41
CA PHE A 80 -20.02 -10.73 -1.89
C PHE A 80 -19.88 -9.20 -1.83
N ASN A 81 -19.40 -8.59 -2.90
CA ASN A 81 -19.10 -7.16 -2.94
C ASN A 81 -20.26 -6.25 -3.42
N LYS A 82 -21.43 -6.80 -3.72
CA LYS A 82 -22.58 -6.02 -4.20
C LYS A 82 -22.94 -4.83 -3.30
N PRO A 83 -22.95 -4.94 -1.94
CA PRO A 83 -23.21 -3.78 -1.09
C PRO A 83 -22.16 -2.68 -1.22
N VAL A 84 -20.91 -3.04 -1.47
CA VAL A 84 -19.81 -2.10 -1.70
C VAL A 84 -19.98 -1.40 -3.05
N LEU A 85 -20.26 -2.17 -4.10
CA LEU A 85 -20.46 -1.65 -5.46
C LEU A 85 -21.74 -0.86 -5.65
N GLY A 86 -22.68 -0.92 -4.71
CA GLY A 86 -23.89 -0.08 -4.67
C GLY A 86 -23.62 1.35 -4.21
N LYS A 87 -22.39 1.71 -3.90
CA LYS A 87 -22.02 3.06 -3.43
C LYS A 87 -21.38 3.88 -4.55
N LYS A 88 -21.50 5.21 -4.43
CA LYS A 88 -20.90 6.14 -5.39
C LYS A 88 -19.38 6.31 -5.15
N LEU A 89 -18.98 6.39 -3.88
CA LEU A 89 -17.58 6.48 -3.49
C LEU A 89 -17.12 5.22 -2.77
N ILE A 90 -16.03 4.64 -3.23
CA ILE A 90 -15.28 3.61 -2.51
C ILE A 90 -13.97 4.23 -2.04
N TYR A 91 -13.80 4.32 -0.74
CA TYR A 91 -12.57 4.75 -0.10
C TYR A 91 -11.90 3.53 0.54
N ALA A 92 -10.69 3.20 0.10
CA ALA A 92 -9.93 2.07 0.62
C ALA A 92 -8.63 2.52 1.27
N GLU A 93 -8.47 2.18 2.54
CA GLU A 93 -7.25 2.45 3.31
C GLU A 93 -6.29 1.27 3.27
N GLU A 94 -5.01 1.55 3.49
CA GLU A 94 -3.95 0.54 3.62
C GLU A 94 -3.92 -0.47 2.47
N VAL A 95 -4.09 0.03 1.25
CA VAL A 95 -4.10 -0.83 0.06
C VAL A 95 -2.71 -1.43 -0.15
N LYS A 96 -2.65 -2.76 0.00
CA LYS A 96 -1.47 -3.59 -0.28
C LYS A 96 -1.87 -4.63 -1.30
N VAL A 97 -1.17 -4.68 -2.41
CA VAL A 97 -1.43 -5.62 -3.52
C VAL A 97 -0.13 -6.24 -3.97
N ALA A 98 -0.14 -7.55 -4.11
CA ALA A 98 1.01 -8.24 -4.67
C ALA A 98 1.15 -7.95 -6.19
N PRO A 99 2.35 -7.73 -6.72
CA PRO A 99 2.57 -7.61 -8.15
C PRO A 99 2.04 -8.83 -8.91
N ASN A 100 1.44 -8.57 -10.08
CA ASN A 100 0.86 -9.60 -10.96
C ASN A 100 -0.18 -10.53 -10.29
N SER A 101 -0.81 -10.07 -9.20
CA SER A 101 -1.82 -10.85 -8.51
C SER A 101 -3.20 -10.74 -9.17
N ASP A 102 -4.00 -11.80 -9.04
CA ASP A 102 -5.41 -11.78 -9.45
C ASP A 102 -6.21 -10.68 -8.76
N ASP A 103 -5.87 -10.36 -7.51
CA ASP A 103 -6.51 -9.30 -6.74
C ASP A 103 -6.26 -7.93 -7.37
N GLY A 104 -5.02 -7.65 -7.79
CA GLY A 104 -4.68 -6.43 -8.52
C GLY A 104 -5.42 -6.32 -9.83
N ASN A 105 -5.51 -7.41 -10.59
CA ASN A 105 -6.22 -7.46 -11.86
C ASN A 105 -7.73 -7.25 -11.68
N LYS A 106 -8.35 -7.86 -10.66
CA LYS A 106 -9.76 -7.62 -10.32
C LYS A 106 -10.02 -6.16 -9.96
N LEU A 107 -9.16 -5.54 -9.15
CA LEU A 107 -9.28 -4.13 -8.81
C LEU A 107 -9.18 -3.24 -10.05
N LYS A 108 -8.19 -3.49 -10.92
CA LYS A 108 -8.01 -2.78 -12.19
C LYS A 108 -9.26 -2.88 -13.07
N THR A 109 -9.86 -4.06 -13.15
CA THR A 109 -11.12 -4.29 -13.90
C THR A 109 -12.27 -3.50 -13.30
N LEU A 110 -12.48 -3.54 -11.98
CA LEU A 110 -13.53 -2.76 -11.32
C LEU A 110 -13.36 -1.25 -11.52
N ILE A 111 -12.14 -0.75 -11.56
CA ILE A 111 -11.90 0.68 -11.81
C ILE A 111 -12.23 1.05 -13.25
N SER A 112 -11.85 0.24 -14.25
CA SER A 112 -12.04 0.59 -15.65
C SER A 112 -13.42 0.25 -16.21
N GLU A 113 -14.02 -0.86 -15.77
CA GLU A 113 -15.27 -1.35 -16.33
C GLU A 113 -16.48 -0.80 -15.57
N ARG A 114 -17.63 -0.68 -16.28
CA ARG A 114 -18.91 -0.29 -15.69
C ARG A 114 -19.71 -1.48 -15.20
N GLN A 115 -19.49 -2.65 -15.80
CA GLN A 115 -20.19 -3.88 -15.47
C GLN A 115 -19.24 -4.87 -14.82
N THR A 116 -19.73 -5.55 -13.81
CA THR A 116 -19.04 -6.65 -13.17
C THR A 116 -20.02 -7.71 -12.71
N MET A 117 -19.51 -8.91 -12.51
CA MET A 117 -20.28 -9.97 -11.87
C MET A 117 -20.19 -9.81 -10.35
N ALA A 118 -21.31 -9.67 -9.69
CA ALA A 118 -21.39 -9.53 -8.24
C ALA A 118 -22.41 -10.51 -7.65
N GLU A 119 -22.22 -10.85 -6.40
CA GLU A 119 -23.08 -11.77 -5.67
C GLU A 119 -23.54 -11.11 -4.37
N SER A 120 -24.77 -11.36 -3.99
CA SER A 120 -25.28 -11.10 -2.65
C SER A 120 -25.40 -12.41 -1.90
N LYS A 121 -25.18 -12.38 -0.59
CA LYS A 121 -25.28 -13.59 0.25
C LYS A 121 -26.66 -14.25 0.06
N GLY A 122 -26.68 -15.50 -0.42
CA GLY A 122 -27.90 -16.28 -0.65
C GLY A 122 -28.64 -15.96 -1.95
N LYS A 123 -28.02 -15.27 -2.92
CA LYS A 123 -28.55 -15.00 -4.25
C LYS A 123 -27.57 -15.46 -5.32
N ASP A 124 -28.09 -15.69 -6.52
CA ASP A 124 -27.26 -16.05 -7.68
C ASP A 124 -26.36 -14.88 -8.10
N ILE A 125 -25.27 -15.23 -8.81
CA ILE A 125 -24.35 -14.25 -9.41
C ILE A 125 -25.12 -13.50 -10.52
N GLU A 126 -25.05 -12.20 -10.49
CA GLU A 126 -25.68 -11.33 -11.49
C GLU A 126 -24.70 -10.30 -12.04
N ALA A 127 -24.93 -9.86 -13.29
CA ALA A 127 -24.25 -8.71 -13.83
C ALA A 127 -24.77 -7.44 -13.15
N VAL A 128 -23.86 -6.65 -12.60
CA VAL A 128 -24.17 -5.41 -11.89
C VAL A 128 -23.48 -4.25 -12.58
N ASP A 129 -24.26 -3.25 -12.93
CA ASP A 129 -23.77 -1.94 -13.32
C ASP A 129 -23.40 -1.15 -12.06
N HIS A 130 -22.17 -0.65 -11.99
CA HIS A 130 -21.74 0.19 -10.87
C HIS A 130 -21.22 1.54 -11.34
N ARG A 131 -21.34 2.53 -10.46
CA ARG A 131 -20.94 3.94 -10.71
C ARG A 131 -19.89 4.39 -9.68
N CYS A 132 -19.11 3.44 -9.18
CA CYS A 132 -18.16 3.69 -8.10
C CYS A 132 -16.98 4.53 -8.58
N CYS A 133 -16.73 5.64 -7.90
CA CYS A 133 -15.45 6.36 -7.94
C CYS A 133 -14.53 5.80 -6.85
N PHE A 134 -13.23 5.69 -7.12
CA PHE A 134 -12.31 5.06 -6.20
C PHE A 134 -11.25 6.04 -5.71
N ILE A 135 -11.08 6.11 -4.39
CA ILE A 135 -9.94 6.74 -3.73
C ILE A 135 -9.26 5.67 -2.90
N LEU A 136 -7.99 5.42 -3.18
CA LEU A 136 -7.17 4.43 -2.51
C LEU A 136 -6.06 5.12 -1.74
N THR A 137 -5.71 4.61 -0.58
CA THR A 137 -4.57 5.12 0.19
C THR A 137 -3.64 3.99 0.60
N THR A 138 -2.35 4.30 0.70
CA THR A 138 -1.32 3.35 1.15
C THR A 138 -0.16 4.08 1.80
N ASN A 139 0.57 3.38 2.67
CA ASN A 139 1.85 3.83 3.19
C ASN A 139 3.04 3.14 2.49
N HIS A 140 2.75 2.28 1.50
CA HIS A 140 3.77 1.59 0.72
C HIS A 140 3.76 2.08 -0.73
N LYS A 141 4.96 2.21 -1.33
CA LYS A 141 5.06 2.58 -2.75
C LYS A 141 4.30 1.55 -3.60
N PRO A 142 3.32 1.96 -4.45
CA PRO A 142 2.44 1.02 -5.17
C PRO A 142 3.11 0.40 -6.40
N ILE A 143 4.15 -0.36 -6.18
CA ILE A 143 5.03 -0.99 -7.17
C ILE A 143 4.40 -2.13 -7.96
N TRP A 144 3.26 -2.64 -7.49
CA TRP A 144 2.48 -3.65 -8.19
C TRP A 144 1.83 -3.12 -9.47
N LEU A 145 1.86 -1.80 -9.64
CA LEU A 145 1.35 -1.15 -10.85
C LEU A 145 2.35 -1.28 -12.00
N GLU A 146 1.84 -1.51 -13.19
CA GLU A 146 2.63 -1.58 -14.40
C GLU A 146 3.07 -0.20 -14.88
N PRO A 147 4.22 -0.05 -15.54
CA PRO A 147 4.59 1.19 -16.20
C PRO A 147 3.48 1.65 -17.15
N GLY A 148 3.10 2.92 -17.03
CA GLY A 148 2.04 3.48 -17.87
C GLY A 148 0.62 2.99 -17.56
N ASP A 149 0.39 2.40 -16.38
CA ASP A 149 -0.96 1.99 -15.98
C ASP A 149 -1.86 3.24 -15.85
N ARG A 150 -2.80 3.38 -16.77
CA ARG A 150 -3.72 4.51 -16.90
C ARG A 150 -4.93 4.46 -15.95
N ARG A 151 -4.98 3.47 -15.07
CA ARG A 151 -6.10 3.29 -14.13
C ARG A 151 -5.89 3.98 -12.80
N PHE A 152 -4.67 4.47 -12.54
CA PHE A 152 -4.34 5.06 -11.25
C PHE A 152 -3.58 6.37 -11.44
N TYR A 153 -4.13 7.45 -10.90
CA TYR A 153 -3.41 8.70 -10.71
C TYR A 153 -2.82 8.70 -9.32
N ILE A 154 -1.50 8.53 -9.24
CA ILE A 154 -0.81 8.34 -7.97
C ILE A 154 -0.22 9.66 -7.52
N ILE A 155 -0.61 10.12 -6.35
CA ILE A 155 -0.13 11.36 -5.75
C ILE A 155 0.68 11.01 -4.50
N HIS A 156 1.88 11.55 -4.41
CA HIS A 156 2.70 11.45 -3.21
C HIS A 156 2.28 12.55 -2.22
N VAL A 157 1.61 12.13 -1.16
CA VAL A 157 1.18 13.00 -0.06
C VAL A 157 2.25 12.93 1.02
N ASP A 158 3.31 13.66 0.83
CA ASP A 158 4.40 13.73 1.80
C ASP A 158 4.86 15.19 1.97
N HIS A 159 5.05 15.57 3.21
CA HIS A 159 5.60 16.85 3.57
C HIS A 159 6.46 16.62 4.81
N GLU A 160 7.67 17.12 4.73
CA GLU A 160 8.61 17.09 5.83
C GLU A 160 7.99 17.83 7.03
N GLY A 161 7.94 17.17 8.18
CA GLY A 161 7.53 17.84 9.40
C GLY A 161 6.28 17.30 10.06
N TYR A 162 5.66 16.26 9.49
CA TYR A 162 4.42 15.69 10.04
C TYR A 162 4.59 14.63 11.11
N SER A 163 5.70 13.92 11.12
CA SER A 163 6.05 13.10 12.29
C SER A 163 6.15 14.01 13.51
N ALA A 164 5.63 13.57 14.63
CA ALA A 164 5.69 14.31 15.91
C ALA A 164 7.11 14.85 16.12
N GLY A 165 7.23 16.21 16.17
CA GLY A 165 8.52 16.90 16.27
C GLY A 165 9.10 17.49 14.98
N GLY A 166 8.43 17.35 13.84
CA GLY A 166 8.82 18.05 12.61
C GLY A 166 8.61 19.55 12.67
N LYS A 167 9.33 20.32 11.86
CA LYS A 167 9.30 21.79 11.87
C LYS A 167 7.93 22.41 11.62
N GLU A 168 7.06 21.71 10.90
CA GLU A 168 5.74 22.21 10.49
C GLU A 168 4.60 21.49 11.21
N TYR A 169 4.92 20.65 12.19
CA TYR A 169 3.94 19.84 12.90
C TYR A 169 2.81 20.69 13.51
N ASP A 170 3.15 21.73 14.27
CA ASP A 170 2.15 22.56 14.93
C ASP A 170 1.27 23.31 13.92
N THR A 171 1.88 23.85 12.85
CA THR A 171 1.17 24.55 11.77
C THR A 171 0.13 23.66 11.11
N PHE A 172 0.48 22.41 10.89
CA PHE A 172 -0.48 21.51 10.28
C PHE A 172 -1.54 20.97 11.23
N VAL A 173 -1.19 20.66 12.44
CA VAL A 173 -2.19 20.30 13.45
C VAL A 173 -3.24 21.40 13.56
N ASP A 174 -2.82 22.67 13.57
CA ASP A 174 -3.73 23.82 13.57
C ASP A 174 -4.55 23.91 12.28
N LEU A 175 -3.94 23.64 11.12
CA LEU A 175 -4.65 23.60 9.84
C LEU A 175 -5.69 22.47 9.81
N VAL A 176 -5.34 21.26 10.23
CA VAL A 176 -6.27 20.12 10.33
C VAL A 176 -7.44 20.44 11.25
N LYS A 177 -7.17 21.08 12.39
CA LYS A 177 -8.21 21.51 13.31
C LYS A 177 -9.16 22.53 12.65
N ARG A 178 -8.62 23.57 12.02
CA ARG A 178 -9.43 24.56 11.26
C ARG A 178 -10.28 23.89 10.18
N VAL A 179 -9.70 22.94 9.44
CA VAL A 179 -10.41 22.18 8.40
C VAL A 179 -11.58 21.39 9.00
N LYS A 180 -11.36 20.67 10.10
CA LYS A 180 -12.40 19.90 10.77
C LYS A 180 -13.50 20.79 11.36
N ASP A 181 -13.13 21.88 11.98
CA ASP A 181 -14.07 22.85 12.53
C ASP A 181 -14.90 23.51 11.42
N THR A 182 -14.27 23.94 10.31
CA THR A 182 -14.95 24.55 9.18
C THR A 182 -15.93 23.57 8.51
N TYR A 183 -15.48 22.38 8.13
CA TYR A 183 -16.33 21.40 7.41
C TYR A 183 -17.07 20.43 8.36
N GLY A 184 -17.06 20.71 9.64
CA GLY A 184 -18.06 20.27 10.62
C GLY A 184 -19.37 21.01 10.49
N SER A 185 -19.36 22.25 9.94
CA SER A 185 -20.54 23.05 9.65
C SER A 185 -21.19 22.60 8.32
N GLN A 186 -22.52 22.37 8.36
CA GLN A 186 -23.29 22.02 7.16
C GLN A 186 -23.30 23.14 6.14
N GLU A 187 -23.28 24.40 6.56
CA GLU A 187 -23.25 25.56 5.68
C GLU A 187 -21.96 25.64 4.87
N GLU A 188 -20.82 25.50 5.55
CA GLU A 188 -19.49 25.53 4.91
C GLU A 188 -19.27 24.33 4.01
N LEU A 189 -19.74 23.15 4.42
CA LEU A 189 -19.70 21.95 3.58
C LEU A 189 -20.54 22.13 2.32
N SER A 190 -21.76 22.69 2.43
CA SER A 190 -22.64 22.98 1.30
C SER A 190 -22.05 24.03 0.35
N SER A 191 -21.32 25.01 0.90
CA SER A 191 -20.60 26.01 0.12
C SER A 191 -19.47 25.37 -0.68
N LEU A 192 -18.69 24.48 -0.08
CA LEU A 192 -17.65 23.71 -0.76
C LEU A 192 -18.25 22.81 -1.86
N TYR A 193 -19.30 22.07 -1.54
CA TYR A 193 -20.03 21.23 -2.50
C TYR A 193 -20.52 22.03 -3.71
N THR A 194 -21.16 23.16 -3.46
CA THR A 194 -21.66 24.05 -4.52
C THR A 194 -20.54 24.58 -5.41
N ALA A 195 -19.39 24.91 -4.84
CA ALA A 195 -18.23 25.36 -5.61
C ALA A 195 -17.65 24.24 -6.49
N LEU A 196 -17.58 23.03 -5.98
CA LEU A 196 -17.15 21.86 -6.76
C LEU A 196 -18.14 21.51 -7.88
N LEU A 197 -19.43 21.65 -7.63
CA LEU A 197 -20.45 21.48 -8.69
C LEU A 197 -20.35 22.51 -9.82
N LYS A 198 -19.88 23.72 -9.53
CA LYS A 198 -19.70 24.80 -10.52
C LYS A 198 -18.32 24.80 -11.18
N ARG A 199 -17.38 24.00 -10.68
CA ARG A 199 -16.02 23.93 -11.21
C ARG A 199 -16.04 23.39 -12.64
N GLN A 200 -15.39 24.07 -13.55
CA GLN A 200 -15.10 23.57 -14.89
C GLN A 200 -13.76 22.79 -14.82
N GLN A 201 -13.75 21.59 -15.37
CA GLN A 201 -12.53 20.80 -15.46
C GLN A 201 -11.60 21.40 -16.51
N SER A 202 -10.31 21.20 -16.32
CA SER A 202 -9.27 21.59 -17.27
C SER A 202 -9.42 20.85 -18.61
N GLN A 203 -8.92 21.41 -19.69
CA GLN A 203 -8.92 20.74 -21.01
C GLN A 203 -8.11 19.43 -21.03
N ALA A 204 -7.15 19.29 -20.13
CA ALA A 204 -6.33 18.08 -20.00
C ALA A 204 -7.05 16.93 -19.28
N PHE A 205 -8.14 17.22 -18.57
CA PHE A 205 -8.89 16.24 -17.83
C PHE A 205 -9.77 15.39 -18.75
N ASN A 206 -9.66 14.07 -18.63
CA ASN A 206 -10.56 13.13 -19.30
C ASN A 206 -10.96 12.02 -18.32
N PRO A 207 -12.23 11.91 -17.95
CA PRO A 207 -12.69 10.91 -16.97
C PRO A 207 -12.53 9.47 -17.47
N TYR A 208 -12.50 9.26 -18.78
CA TYR A 208 -12.44 7.91 -19.37
C TYR A 208 -11.04 7.48 -19.79
N SER A 209 -10.07 8.39 -19.74
CA SER A 209 -8.70 8.08 -20.15
C SER A 209 -7.70 9.01 -19.45
N LEU A 210 -6.96 8.47 -18.50
CA LEU A 210 -5.85 9.19 -17.88
C LEU A 210 -4.69 9.32 -18.87
N ASN A 211 -4.31 10.55 -19.22
CA ASN A 211 -3.13 10.81 -20.04
C ASN A 211 -1.85 10.73 -19.18
N VAL A 212 -1.35 9.50 -19.00
CA VAL A 212 -0.16 9.26 -18.19
C VAL A 212 1.11 9.91 -18.70
N ASN A 213 1.18 10.29 -19.99
CA ASN A 213 2.34 10.98 -20.53
C ASN A 213 2.35 12.47 -20.16
N ALA A 214 1.18 13.12 -20.18
CA ALA A 214 1.06 14.55 -19.87
C ALA A 214 0.90 14.81 -18.36
N LEU A 215 0.26 13.90 -17.63
CA LEU A 215 -0.13 14.10 -16.23
C LEU A 215 0.68 13.23 -15.24
N ALA A 216 1.73 12.52 -15.69
CA ALA A 216 2.53 11.69 -14.81
C ALA A 216 3.07 12.50 -13.61
N THR A 217 2.79 12.02 -12.42
CA THR A 217 3.41 12.51 -11.19
C THR A 217 4.86 12.02 -11.08
N GLU A 218 5.63 12.57 -10.14
CA GLU A 218 6.98 12.08 -9.88
C GLU A 218 6.97 10.59 -9.51
N VAL A 219 6.08 10.18 -8.63
CA VAL A 219 5.96 8.79 -8.18
C VAL A 219 5.54 7.85 -9.32
N MET A 220 4.72 8.32 -10.25
CA MET A 220 4.37 7.55 -11.46
C MET A 220 5.58 7.39 -12.38
N ARG A 221 6.39 8.43 -12.54
CA ARG A 221 7.66 8.37 -13.29
C ARG A 221 8.65 7.42 -12.64
N ASP A 222 8.76 7.45 -11.32
CA ASP A 222 9.61 6.53 -10.57
C ASP A 222 9.20 5.06 -10.77
N ILE A 223 7.90 4.77 -10.70
CA ILE A 223 7.38 3.42 -10.96
C ILE A 223 7.71 2.97 -12.39
N ASN A 224 7.65 3.89 -13.36
CA ASN A 224 8.01 3.62 -14.74
C ASN A 224 9.52 3.39 -14.93
N ASN A 225 10.34 4.08 -14.16
CA ASN A 225 11.80 4.08 -14.26
C ASN A 225 12.43 3.37 -13.05
N LEU A 226 11.87 2.23 -12.59
CA LEU A 226 12.42 1.49 -11.46
C LEU A 226 13.94 1.30 -11.61
N SER A 227 14.69 2.16 -10.94
CA SER A 227 16.15 2.05 -10.85
C SER A 227 16.54 0.95 -9.87
N PRO A 228 17.77 0.41 -9.94
CA PRO A 228 18.30 -0.50 -8.92
C PRO A 228 18.12 0.03 -7.50
N ASP A 229 18.35 1.31 -7.27
CA ASP A 229 18.23 1.96 -5.96
C ASP A 229 16.81 1.87 -5.37
N ILE A 230 15.78 2.02 -6.22
CA ILE A 230 14.38 1.88 -5.78
C ILE A 230 14.07 0.44 -5.41
N VAL A 231 14.57 -0.53 -6.17
CA VAL A 231 14.39 -1.96 -5.85
C VAL A 231 15.07 -2.29 -4.52
N GLU A 232 16.24 -1.73 -4.26
CA GLU A 232 16.97 -1.90 -3.01
C GLU A 232 16.23 -1.28 -1.82
N GLU A 233 15.72 -0.06 -1.97
CA GLU A 233 14.91 0.60 -0.94
C GLU A 233 13.67 -0.23 -0.58
N MET A 234 12.96 -0.72 -1.57
CA MET A 234 11.77 -1.54 -1.37
C MET A 234 12.09 -2.90 -0.76
N LEU A 235 13.19 -3.51 -1.18
CA LEU A 235 13.65 -4.76 -0.60
C LEU A 235 14.03 -4.54 0.87
N ALA A 236 14.73 -3.45 1.20
CA ALA A 236 15.09 -3.10 2.57
C ALA A 236 13.85 -2.92 3.46
N GLU A 237 12.85 -2.15 3.00
CA GLU A 237 11.58 -1.95 3.71
C GLU A 237 10.85 -3.29 3.98
N PHE A 238 10.78 -4.16 2.96
CA PHE A 238 10.15 -5.47 3.10
C PHE A 238 10.88 -6.36 4.12
N LEU A 239 12.22 -6.39 4.07
CA LEU A 239 13.03 -7.17 4.99
C LEU A 239 12.88 -6.72 6.44
N GLU A 240 12.79 -5.41 6.66
CA GLU A 240 12.58 -4.81 7.98
C GLU A 240 11.16 -5.04 8.50
N GLU A 241 10.12 -4.76 7.69
CA GLU A 241 8.70 -4.95 8.07
C GLU A 241 8.43 -6.39 8.52
N HIS A 242 9.00 -7.36 7.80
CA HIS A 242 8.81 -8.78 8.09
C HIS A 242 9.87 -9.37 9.02
N LYS A 243 10.74 -8.54 9.59
CA LYS A 243 11.82 -8.96 10.53
C LYS A 243 12.68 -10.09 9.98
N LEU A 244 13.01 -10.01 8.70
CA LEU A 244 13.82 -11.00 8.03
C LEU A 244 15.31 -10.70 8.27
N PHE A 245 15.96 -11.48 9.10
CA PHE A 245 17.39 -11.35 9.42
C PHE A 245 18.25 -12.46 8.81
N PHE A 246 17.59 -13.51 8.30
CA PHE A 246 18.28 -14.68 7.74
C PHE A 246 17.44 -15.26 6.60
N ILE A 247 18.03 -15.38 5.42
CA ILE A 247 17.34 -15.84 4.21
C ILE A 247 18.20 -16.89 3.49
N PRO A 248 17.74 -18.15 3.41
CA PRO A 248 18.39 -19.16 2.57
C PRO A 248 18.49 -18.69 1.11
N VAL A 249 19.66 -18.88 0.48
CA VAL A 249 19.92 -18.44 -0.90
C VAL A 249 18.85 -18.94 -1.90
N GLN A 250 18.30 -20.11 -1.67
CA GLN A 250 17.23 -20.67 -2.52
C GLN A 250 15.97 -19.80 -2.60
N TYR A 251 15.73 -18.91 -1.64
CA TYR A 251 14.57 -18.01 -1.60
C TYR A 251 14.89 -16.57 -2.03
N THR A 252 16.18 -16.19 -2.03
CA THR A 252 16.56 -14.81 -2.38
C THR A 252 16.16 -14.42 -3.79
N HIS A 253 16.29 -15.35 -4.74
CA HIS A 253 15.86 -15.11 -6.13
C HIS A 253 14.37 -14.77 -6.22
N LYS A 254 13.52 -15.47 -5.47
CA LYS A 254 12.07 -15.24 -5.47
C LYS A 254 11.70 -13.88 -4.89
N ILE A 255 12.37 -13.48 -3.81
CA ILE A 255 12.17 -12.17 -3.20
C ILE A 255 12.63 -11.07 -4.18
N ILE A 256 13.80 -11.20 -4.77
CA ILE A 256 14.33 -10.23 -5.73
C ILE A 256 13.44 -10.16 -6.98
N GLU A 257 12.99 -11.30 -7.51
CA GLU A 257 12.10 -11.36 -8.67
C GLU A 257 10.77 -10.62 -8.41
N TYR A 258 10.24 -10.71 -7.22
CA TYR A 258 9.04 -9.98 -6.82
C TYR A 258 9.21 -8.46 -6.92
N PHE A 259 10.38 -7.92 -6.49
CA PHE A 259 10.66 -6.48 -6.53
C PHE A 259 11.25 -6.01 -7.84
N ALA A 260 12.03 -6.86 -8.51
CA ALA A 260 12.81 -6.51 -9.70
C ALA A 260 12.21 -7.04 -11.01
N HIS A 261 10.96 -7.53 -11.01
CA HIS A 261 10.35 -8.19 -12.17
C HIS A 261 10.38 -7.36 -13.46
N ARG A 262 10.64 -6.07 -13.38
CA ARG A 262 10.76 -5.12 -14.51
C ARG A 262 12.19 -4.70 -14.80
N ASN A 263 13.13 -5.06 -13.94
CA ASN A 263 14.56 -4.74 -14.13
C ASN A 263 15.43 -5.96 -13.83
N PRO A 264 15.67 -6.83 -14.84
CA PRO A 264 16.46 -8.05 -14.65
C PRO A 264 17.92 -7.81 -14.19
N ASN A 265 18.44 -6.59 -14.36
CA ASN A 265 19.80 -6.24 -13.90
C ASN A 265 19.84 -5.82 -12.43
N ALA A 266 18.73 -5.40 -11.83
CA ALA A 266 18.66 -5.04 -10.41
C ALA A 266 18.91 -6.23 -9.48
N SER A 267 18.68 -7.46 -9.96
CA SER A 267 18.83 -8.68 -9.17
C SER A 267 20.29 -9.04 -8.78
N LYS A 268 21.30 -8.46 -9.43
CA LYS A 268 22.69 -8.86 -9.23
C LYS A 268 23.33 -8.38 -7.92
N TYR A 269 22.80 -7.30 -7.33
CA TYR A 269 23.51 -6.58 -6.25
C TYR A 269 22.69 -6.37 -4.98
N SER A 270 21.39 -6.68 -4.98
CA SER A 270 20.45 -6.18 -3.98
C SER A 270 20.74 -6.59 -2.53
N PHE A 271 21.25 -7.79 -2.24
CA PHE A 271 21.59 -8.19 -0.87
C PHE A 271 22.98 -7.71 -0.45
N ASP A 272 23.93 -7.71 -1.39
CA ASP A 272 25.30 -7.25 -1.12
C ASP A 272 25.32 -5.71 -0.94
N SER A 273 24.55 -4.96 -1.75
CA SER A 273 24.43 -3.50 -1.64
C SER A 273 23.71 -3.07 -0.36
N LEU A 274 22.76 -3.86 0.15
CA LEU A 274 22.17 -3.66 1.47
C LEU A 274 23.10 -4.03 2.64
N GLY A 275 24.35 -4.43 2.35
CA GLY A 275 25.34 -4.79 3.35
C GLY A 275 25.11 -6.15 4.02
N TRP A 276 24.22 -6.99 3.48
CA TRP A 276 24.01 -8.33 3.98
C TRP A 276 25.23 -9.21 3.74
N LYS A 277 25.49 -10.12 4.68
CA LYS A 277 26.60 -11.06 4.60
C LYS A 277 26.11 -12.42 4.14
N LYS A 278 26.96 -13.17 3.45
CA LYS A 278 26.66 -14.51 2.93
C LYS A 278 27.64 -15.54 3.50
N ASP A 279 27.10 -16.62 4.08
CA ASP A 279 27.87 -17.72 4.60
C ASP A 279 27.09 -19.04 4.61
N LYS A 280 27.73 -20.13 5.03
CA LYS A 280 27.15 -21.47 5.14
C LYS A 280 26.75 -21.77 6.58
N PHE A 281 25.48 -22.18 6.75
CA PHE A 281 24.92 -22.57 8.05
C PHE A 281 24.16 -23.89 7.94
N ALA A 282 24.10 -24.63 9.06
CA ALA A 282 23.34 -25.88 9.16
C ALA A 282 21.94 -25.59 9.78
N TRP A 283 20.87 -26.03 9.14
CA TRP A 283 19.50 -26.00 9.63
C TRP A 283 18.66 -27.10 8.96
N GLY A 284 17.48 -27.42 9.51
CA GLY A 284 16.54 -28.38 8.95
C GLY A 284 17.07 -29.82 8.93
N GLY A 285 18.00 -30.18 9.82
CA GLY A 285 18.58 -31.52 9.89
C GLY A 285 19.39 -31.95 8.67
N LYS A 286 19.67 -31.04 7.73
CA LYS A 286 20.50 -31.24 6.53
C LYS A 286 21.85 -30.53 6.69
N GLY A 287 22.83 -30.91 5.91
CA GLY A 287 24.19 -30.30 5.94
C GLY A 287 24.20 -28.79 5.68
N PRO A 288 25.35 -28.12 5.80
CA PRO A 288 25.51 -26.69 5.66
C PRO A 288 25.02 -26.19 4.28
N LYS A 289 24.20 -25.11 4.27
CA LYS A 289 23.65 -24.46 3.09
C LYS A 289 23.98 -22.98 3.11
N TRP A 290 24.01 -22.35 1.94
CA TRP A 290 24.22 -20.92 1.81
C TRP A 290 22.99 -20.12 2.22
N ALA A 291 23.22 -19.07 3.01
CA ALA A 291 22.21 -18.09 3.37
C ALA A 291 22.81 -16.68 3.43
N PHE A 292 21.97 -15.69 3.18
CA PHE A 292 22.24 -14.30 3.52
C PHE A 292 21.74 -14.01 4.94
N TYR A 293 22.48 -13.15 5.65
CA TYR A 293 22.08 -12.70 6.98
C TYR A 293 22.38 -11.22 7.18
N HIS A 294 21.51 -10.54 7.92
CA HIS A 294 21.64 -9.12 8.23
C HIS A 294 22.86 -8.88 9.15
N PRO A 295 23.62 -7.76 9.00
CA PRO A 295 24.78 -7.45 9.85
C PRO A 295 24.50 -7.38 11.35
N SER A 296 23.29 -6.98 11.77
CA SER A 296 22.86 -6.99 13.18
C SER A 296 22.63 -8.41 13.75
N CYS A 297 22.66 -9.42 12.90
CA CYS A 297 22.43 -10.80 13.25
C CYS A 297 23.74 -11.55 13.32
N SER A 298 23.88 -12.44 14.30
CA SER A 298 25.04 -13.33 14.44
C SER A 298 24.62 -14.79 14.42
N PRO A 299 24.45 -15.40 13.21
CA PRO A 299 24.10 -16.82 13.12
C PRO A 299 25.27 -17.70 13.56
N LYS A 300 25.01 -18.59 14.53
CA LYS A 300 26.00 -19.54 15.01
C LYS A 300 25.37 -20.85 15.48
N ARG A 301 25.87 -21.99 15.03
CA ARG A 301 25.39 -23.32 15.43
C ARG A 301 23.88 -23.53 15.32
N GLY A 302 23.24 -22.96 14.26
CA GLY A 302 21.81 -23.08 14.03
C GLY A 302 20.93 -22.11 14.82
N ILE A 303 21.51 -21.16 15.54
CA ILE A 303 20.85 -20.11 16.31
C ILE A 303 21.13 -18.76 15.66
N ILE A 304 20.13 -17.90 15.60
CA ILE A 304 20.22 -16.49 15.22
C ILE A 304 20.11 -15.67 16.50
N LYS A 305 21.08 -14.79 16.72
CA LYS A 305 21.06 -13.84 17.81
C LYS A 305 20.90 -12.44 17.25
N THR A 306 19.89 -11.73 17.71
CA THR A 306 19.58 -10.34 17.38
C THR A 306 19.45 -9.52 18.66
N GLU A 307 19.28 -8.22 18.56
CA GLU A 307 19.00 -7.35 19.71
C GLU A 307 17.66 -7.69 20.40
N TRP A 308 16.72 -8.36 19.71
CA TRP A 308 15.44 -8.79 20.29
C TRP A 308 15.45 -10.20 20.89
N GLY A 309 16.62 -10.88 20.91
CA GLY A 309 16.76 -12.19 21.50
C GLY A 309 17.40 -13.25 20.61
N GLU A 310 17.30 -14.49 21.05
CA GLU A 310 17.85 -15.66 20.37
C GLU A 310 16.73 -16.58 19.88
N GLN A 311 16.86 -17.08 18.64
CA GLN A 311 15.92 -18.06 18.06
C GLN A 311 16.67 -19.02 17.15
N SER A 312 16.13 -20.22 16.91
CA SER A 312 16.73 -21.12 15.93
C SER A 312 16.50 -20.62 14.50
N ILE A 313 17.39 -20.99 13.58
CA ILE A 313 17.22 -20.71 12.14
C ILE A 313 15.90 -21.30 11.63
N ASP A 314 15.57 -22.53 12.06
CA ASP A 314 14.32 -23.20 11.67
C ASP A 314 13.08 -22.43 12.16
N GLN A 315 13.11 -21.92 13.38
CA GLN A 315 12.05 -21.10 13.93
C GLN A 315 11.90 -19.78 13.16
N HIS A 316 13.01 -19.12 12.84
CA HIS A 316 12.99 -17.89 12.04
C HIS A 316 12.38 -18.11 10.66
N ILE A 317 12.75 -19.19 9.98
CA ILE A 317 12.17 -19.53 8.66
C ILE A 317 10.67 -19.77 8.78
N ALA A 318 10.21 -20.53 9.79
CA ALA A 318 8.80 -20.86 9.95
C ALA A 318 7.95 -19.64 10.34
N MET A 319 8.44 -18.79 11.25
CA MET A 319 7.64 -17.69 11.83
C MET A 319 7.68 -16.39 11.02
N TYR A 320 8.75 -16.13 10.29
CA TYR A 320 8.96 -14.86 9.59
C TYR A 320 9.10 -15.04 8.08
N LEU A 321 10.01 -15.92 7.63
CA LEU A 321 10.28 -16.05 6.19
C LEU A 321 9.14 -16.73 5.43
N ALA A 322 8.56 -17.81 5.95
CA ALA A 322 7.48 -18.52 5.26
C ALA A 322 6.24 -17.64 5.08
N PRO A 323 5.74 -16.91 6.10
CA PRO A 323 4.64 -15.97 5.93
C PRO A 323 4.97 -14.82 4.97
N ALA A 324 6.20 -14.28 5.02
CA ALA A 324 6.63 -13.22 4.11
C ALA A 324 6.65 -13.69 2.65
N LEU A 325 7.12 -14.91 2.39
CA LEU A 325 7.10 -15.51 1.06
C LEU A 325 5.67 -15.80 0.56
N GLU A 326 4.76 -16.19 1.45
CA GLU A 326 3.34 -16.39 1.10
C GLU A 326 2.69 -15.07 0.66
N LEU A 327 2.98 -13.95 1.34
CA LEU A 327 2.50 -12.62 0.95
C LEU A 327 2.92 -12.20 -0.45
N ILE A 328 4.10 -12.61 -0.89
CA ILE A 328 4.60 -12.31 -2.24
C ILE A 328 4.27 -13.42 -3.26
N GLY A 329 3.34 -14.32 -2.92
CA GLY A 329 2.85 -15.37 -3.84
C GLY A 329 3.76 -16.60 -3.95
N PHE A 330 4.76 -16.75 -3.05
CA PHE A 330 5.67 -17.90 -3.02
C PHE A 330 5.51 -18.72 -1.74
N GLY A 331 4.32 -19.27 -1.50
CA GLY A 331 4.07 -20.11 -0.35
C GLY A 331 5.06 -21.26 -0.24
N ILE A 332 5.68 -21.41 0.95
CA ILE A 332 6.51 -22.56 1.30
C ILE A 332 5.91 -23.26 2.51
N THR A 333 5.83 -24.57 2.47
CA THR A 333 5.54 -25.37 3.65
C THR A 333 6.83 -25.66 4.38
N TYR A 334 6.99 -25.09 5.58
CA TYR A 334 8.16 -25.34 6.42
C TYR A 334 7.74 -25.93 7.74
N GLU A 335 7.93 -27.26 7.88
CA GLU A 335 7.64 -27.95 9.14
C GLU A 335 8.75 -27.73 10.13
N TYR A 336 8.45 -27.06 11.22
CA TYR A 336 9.34 -26.86 12.35
C TYR A 336 8.98 -27.82 13.47
N LYS A 337 9.91 -28.76 13.77
CA LYS A 337 9.80 -29.58 14.99
C LYS A 337 10.41 -28.81 16.15
N GLN A 338 9.61 -28.33 17.07
CA GLN A 338 10.10 -27.82 18.36
C GLN A 338 10.98 -28.89 19.00
N ARG A 339 12.26 -28.63 19.17
CA ARG A 339 13.08 -29.45 20.08
C ARG A 339 12.52 -29.23 21.48
N ALA A 340 12.16 -30.29 22.15
CA ALA A 340 11.85 -30.26 23.58
C ALA A 340 12.98 -29.55 24.30
N ALA A 341 12.63 -28.61 25.19
CA ALA A 341 13.61 -27.95 26.04
C ALA A 341 14.49 -29.01 26.71
N PRO A 342 15.81 -28.83 26.82
CA PRO A 342 16.64 -29.72 27.58
C PRO A 342 16.07 -29.81 29.00
N LYS A 343 15.78 -31.03 29.47
CA LYS A 343 15.39 -31.26 30.86
C LYS A 343 16.45 -30.62 31.72
N SER A 344 16.06 -29.71 32.60
CA SER A 344 16.96 -29.19 33.63
C SER A 344 17.42 -30.38 34.48
N ASP A 345 18.73 -30.60 34.53
CA ASP A 345 19.33 -31.48 35.52
C ASP A 345 19.16 -30.89 36.93
N GLN A 346 18.00 -31.12 37.48
CA GLN A 346 17.70 -30.93 38.89
C GLN A 346 16.88 -32.14 39.31
N ASP A 347 17.59 -33.21 39.59
CA ASP A 347 17.18 -34.29 40.50
C ASP A 347 18.31 -35.36 40.52
N ASP A 348 19.41 -35.03 41.15
CA ASP A 348 20.32 -36.01 41.74
C ASP A 348 21.05 -35.32 42.89
N VAL A 349 20.40 -35.27 44.03
CA VAL A 349 21.04 -35.13 45.34
C VAL A 349 20.98 -36.52 46.00
N PRO A 350 22.10 -37.22 46.09
CA PRO A 350 22.14 -38.43 46.92
C PRO A 350 22.18 -38.05 48.40
N PHE A 351 21.39 -38.75 49.17
CA PHE A 351 21.41 -38.78 50.61
C PHE A 351 22.77 -39.25 51.18
#